data_2c420994045b99ba84eb7883caf36bd5
#
_entry.id   2c420994045b99ba84eb7883caf36bd5
#
_cell.length_a   1.000
_cell.length_b   1.000
_cell.length_c   1.000
_cell.angle_alpha   90.00
_cell.angle_beta   90.00
_cell.angle_gamma   90.00
#
_symmetry.space_group_name_H-M   'P 1'
#
loop_
_entity.id
_entity.type
_entity.pdbx_description
1 polymer ?
#
loop_
_entity_poly.entity_id
_entity_poly.type
_entity_poly.pdbx_seq_one_letter_code
_entity_poly.pdbx_strand_id
1 'polypeptide(L)'
;LVMFPLKHKSIVSMRKMQELQPQMKAIQDRYAKLKMTDPGRQKMNEEVMALYKQHGTNPASGCVPMLLTLPVLVAFYAMLSVAIELRGAPFIGWSTDLSAHDPFFVTPILMGATMFVQQKMTPSVADPMQAKIMMFMPLMFTGMLMWAPSGLVLYWTVSNLWAIGQQVVTNRLIGPPPQHSVRPPAERQ
;
A
#
# COMPACT_ATOMS: atom_id res chain seq x y z
N LEU A 1 -6.40 21.22 4.11
CA LEU A 1 -5.69 21.77 5.29
C LEU A 1 -5.87 20.90 6.53
N VAL A 2 -7.09 20.46 6.87
CA VAL A 2 -7.39 19.62 8.05
C VAL A 2 -6.64 18.28 8.02
N MET A 3 -6.44 17.70 6.85
CA MET A 3 -5.74 16.42 6.66
C MET A 3 -4.21 16.51 6.79
N PHE A 4 -3.65 17.72 6.69
CA PHE A 4 -2.19 17.91 6.67
C PHE A 4 -1.52 17.46 7.99
N PRO A 5 -1.98 17.88 9.19
CA PRO A 5 -1.34 17.49 10.44
C PRO A 5 -1.46 15.97 10.70
N LEU A 6 -2.57 15.35 10.30
CA LEU A 6 -2.74 13.89 10.41
C LEU A 6 -1.78 13.12 9.49
N LYS A 7 -1.68 13.55 8.22
CA LYS A 7 -0.71 12.97 7.28
C LYS A 7 0.72 13.14 7.77
N HIS A 8 1.06 14.32 8.31
CA HIS A 8 2.40 14.57 8.83
C HIS A 8 2.75 13.64 10.00
N LYS A 9 1.87 13.49 10.99
CA LYS A 9 2.04 12.54 12.11
C LYS A 9 2.20 11.10 11.63
N SER A 10 1.42 10.70 10.63
CA SER A 10 1.51 9.37 10.04
C SER A 10 2.86 9.14 9.34
N ILE A 11 3.35 10.11 8.55
CA ILE A 11 4.64 10.02 7.87
C ILE A 11 5.78 9.92 8.88
N VAL A 12 5.75 10.71 9.95
CA VAL A 12 6.76 10.65 11.02
C VAL A 12 6.75 9.28 11.71
N SER A 13 5.58 8.74 12.01
CA SER A 13 5.43 7.41 12.60
C SER A 13 5.93 6.30 11.66
N MET A 14 5.63 6.39 10.36
CA MET A 14 6.15 5.46 9.35
C MET A 14 7.68 5.50 9.24
N ARG A 15 8.29 6.68 9.30
CA ARG A 15 9.76 6.80 9.29
C ARG A 15 10.38 6.11 10.49
N LYS A 16 9.85 6.35 11.69
CA LYS A 16 10.30 5.65 12.90
C LYS A 16 10.17 4.12 12.78
N MET A 17 9.06 3.64 12.19
CA MET A 17 8.87 2.22 11.92
C MET A 17 9.91 1.66 10.94
N GLN A 18 10.29 2.44 9.91
CA GLN A 18 11.35 2.06 8.97
C GLN A 18 12.73 1.95 9.66
N GLU A 19 13.03 2.84 10.61
CA GLU A 19 14.25 2.77 11.42
C GLU A 19 14.31 1.52 12.31
N LEU A 20 13.17 1.03 12.75
CA LEU A 20 13.04 -0.19 13.57
C LEU A 20 13.09 -1.49 12.76
N GLN A 21 12.96 -1.42 11.42
CA GLN A 21 12.97 -2.61 10.56
C GLN A 21 14.14 -3.58 10.80
N PRO A 22 15.41 -3.13 10.96
CA PRO A 22 16.50 -4.05 11.20
C PRO A 22 16.36 -4.82 12.52
N GLN A 23 15.84 -4.17 13.56
CA GLN A 23 15.61 -4.83 14.86
C GLN A 23 14.44 -5.82 14.79
N MET A 24 13.36 -5.45 14.10
CA MET A 24 12.25 -6.35 13.83
C MET A 24 12.69 -7.58 13.05
N LYS A 25 13.50 -7.39 12.02
CA LYS A 25 14.02 -8.51 11.22
C LYS A 25 14.90 -9.43 12.05
N ALA A 26 15.73 -8.89 12.93
CA ALA A 26 16.54 -9.69 13.84
C ALA A 26 15.67 -10.54 14.82
N ILE A 27 14.53 -10.01 15.27
CA ILE A 27 13.57 -10.79 16.06
C ILE A 27 12.97 -11.89 15.19
N GLN A 28 12.47 -11.58 14.00
CA GLN A 28 11.82 -12.53 13.11
C GLN A 28 12.76 -13.65 12.67
N ASP A 29 14.02 -13.35 12.39
CA ASP A 29 15.04 -14.33 11.99
C ASP A 29 15.30 -15.37 13.10
N ARG A 30 15.21 -14.96 14.38
CA ARG A 30 15.30 -15.89 15.52
C ARG A 30 14.17 -16.92 15.52
N TYR A 31 12.98 -16.54 15.07
CA TYR A 31 11.78 -17.37 15.03
C TYR A 31 11.46 -17.91 13.63
N ALA A 32 12.32 -17.70 12.63
CA ALA A 32 12.06 -18.05 11.22
C ALA A 32 11.84 -19.56 10.99
N LYS A 33 12.44 -20.42 11.85
CA LYS A 33 12.35 -21.88 11.75
C LYS A 33 11.05 -22.46 12.32
N LEU A 34 10.24 -21.65 13.00
CA LEU A 34 9.00 -22.11 13.62
C LEU A 34 7.85 -22.19 12.61
N LYS A 35 7.03 -23.23 12.71
CA LYS A 35 5.81 -23.39 11.92
C LYS A 35 4.77 -22.33 12.30
N MET A 36 3.81 -22.06 11.41
CA MET A 36 2.79 -21.02 11.63
C MET A 36 1.89 -21.27 12.87
N THR A 37 1.76 -22.53 13.26
CA THR A 37 0.93 -22.98 14.39
C THR A 37 1.70 -23.10 15.70
N ASP A 38 3.00 -22.77 15.71
CA ASP A 38 3.84 -22.91 16.89
C ASP A 38 3.57 -21.79 17.91
N PRO A 39 3.36 -22.11 19.21
CA PRO A 39 3.18 -21.09 20.27
C PRO A 39 4.39 -20.13 20.39
N GLY A 40 5.56 -20.49 19.87
CA GLY A 40 6.71 -19.60 19.79
C GLY A 40 6.48 -18.36 18.91
N ARG A 41 5.54 -18.41 17.96
CA ARG A 41 5.17 -17.22 17.16
C ARG A 41 4.41 -16.17 17.97
N GLN A 42 3.67 -16.58 18.98
CA GLN A 42 3.04 -15.63 19.88
C GLN A 42 4.10 -14.82 20.64
N LYS A 43 5.15 -15.47 21.12
CA LYS A 43 6.29 -14.78 21.76
C LYS A 43 6.99 -13.81 20.79
N MET A 44 7.16 -14.19 19.52
CA MET A 44 7.68 -13.29 18.50
C MET A 44 6.82 -12.03 18.35
N ASN A 45 5.49 -12.19 18.29
CA ASN A 45 4.58 -11.05 18.19
C ASN A 45 4.62 -10.16 19.46
N GLU A 46 4.76 -10.77 20.64
CA GLU A 46 4.93 -10.05 21.89
C GLU A 46 6.23 -9.24 21.92
N GLU A 47 7.37 -9.82 21.49
CA GLU A 47 8.65 -9.11 21.37
C GLU A 47 8.58 -7.96 20.37
N VAL A 48 7.96 -8.16 19.20
CA VAL A 48 7.75 -7.11 18.20
C VAL A 48 6.87 -6.00 18.74
N MET A 49 5.79 -6.35 19.46
CA MET A 49 4.91 -5.35 20.08
C MET A 49 5.60 -4.60 21.22
N ALA A 50 6.45 -5.27 22.02
CA ALA A 50 7.27 -4.65 23.03
C ALA A 50 8.27 -3.66 22.43
N LEU A 51 8.89 -4.01 21.31
CA LEU A 51 9.78 -3.13 20.56
C LEU A 51 9.06 -1.85 20.10
N TYR A 52 7.85 -1.97 19.54
CA TYR A 52 7.04 -0.81 19.17
C TYR A 52 6.69 0.08 20.36
N LYS A 53 6.33 -0.51 21.49
CA LYS A 53 6.02 0.22 22.74
C LYS A 53 7.26 0.96 23.27
N GLN A 54 8.44 0.34 23.27
CA GLN A 54 9.68 0.95 23.74
C GLN A 54 10.05 2.21 22.92
N HIS A 55 9.78 2.21 21.62
CA HIS A 55 10.08 3.33 20.73
C HIS A 55 8.90 4.29 20.53
N GLY A 56 7.80 4.10 21.27
CA GLY A 56 6.61 4.96 21.18
C GLY A 56 5.97 4.97 19.80
N THR A 57 6.12 3.88 19.03
CA THR A 57 5.53 3.73 17.69
C THR A 57 4.29 2.83 17.76
N ASN A 58 3.27 3.20 16.97
CA ASN A 58 2.06 2.42 16.88
C ASN A 58 1.92 1.87 15.45
N PRO A 59 1.90 0.54 15.24
CA PRO A 59 1.74 -0.05 13.92
C PRO A 59 0.42 0.33 13.23
N ALA A 60 -0.62 0.63 14.01
CA ALA A 60 -1.89 1.12 13.48
C ALA A 60 -1.82 2.52 12.86
N SER A 61 -0.79 3.31 13.17
CA SER A 61 -0.64 4.66 12.59
C SER A 61 -0.42 4.66 11.08
N GLY A 62 0.06 3.55 10.51
CA GLY A 62 0.23 3.37 9.07
C GLY A 62 -1.10 3.18 8.31
N CYS A 63 -2.12 2.61 8.94
CA CYS A 63 -3.43 2.38 8.32
C CYS A 63 -4.41 3.56 8.50
N VAL A 64 -4.14 4.51 9.41
CA VAL A 64 -5.02 5.68 9.65
C VAL A 64 -5.27 6.51 8.39
N PRO A 65 -4.27 6.83 7.54
CA PRO A 65 -4.53 7.54 6.29
C PRO A 65 -5.45 6.77 5.34
N MET A 66 -5.35 5.46 5.31
CA MET A 66 -6.20 4.61 4.47
C MET A 66 -7.66 4.65 4.96
N LEU A 67 -7.89 4.50 6.27
CA LEU A 67 -9.23 4.61 6.85
C LEU A 67 -9.86 5.99 6.62
N LEU A 68 -9.05 7.05 6.66
CA LEU A 68 -9.51 8.41 6.41
C LEU A 68 -9.85 8.65 4.93
N THR A 69 -9.23 7.89 4.03
CA THR A 69 -9.48 7.98 2.58
C THR A 69 -10.74 7.20 2.17
N LEU A 70 -11.14 6.17 2.91
CA LEU A 70 -12.32 5.36 2.60
C LEU A 70 -13.61 6.16 2.45
N PRO A 71 -14.02 7.06 3.39
CA PRO A 71 -15.24 7.85 3.24
C PRO A 71 -15.20 8.75 1.98
N VAL A 72 -14.03 9.32 1.67
CA VAL A 72 -13.83 10.14 0.48
C VAL A 72 -14.00 9.28 -0.78
N LEU A 73 -13.47 8.06 -0.79
CA LEU A 73 -13.60 7.13 -1.90
C LEU A 73 -15.05 6.70 -2.10
N VAL A 74 -15.78 6.40 -1.02
CA VAL A 74 -17.21 6.03 -1.08
C VAL A 74 -18.03 7.21 -1.61
N ALA A 75 -17.79 8.44 -1.12
CA ALA A 75 -18.47 9.62 -1.61
C ALA A 75 -18.17 9.87 -3.11
N PHE A 76 -16.93 9.68 -3.52
CA PHE A 76 -16.52 9.83 -4.92
C PHE A 76 -17.17 8.76 -5.80
N TYR A 77 -17.22 7.50 -5.35
CA TYR A 77 -17.94 6.42 -6.03
C TYR A 77 -19.42 6.76 -6.19
N ALA A 78 -20.08 7.20 -5.12
CA ALA A 78 -21.49 7.57 -5.16
C ALA A 78 -21.73 8.74 -6.12
N MET A 79 -20.85 9.75 -6.10
CA MET A 79 -20.93 10.89 -7.03
C MET A 79 -20.80 10.43 -8.49
N LEU A 80 -19.83 9.59 -8.82
CA LEU A 80 -19.63 9.10 -10.18
C LEU A 80 -20.79 8.22 -10.68
N SER A 81 -21.44 7.51 -9.76
CA SER A 81 -22.60 6.64 -10.12
C SER A 81 -23.84 7.42 -10.49
N VAL A 82 -23.97 8.68 -10.02
CA VAL A 82 -25.12 9.54 -10.28
C VAL A 82 -24.81 10.72 -11.20
N ALA A 83 -23.55 10.96 -11.53
CA ALA A 83 -23.13 12.08 -12.38
C ALA A 83 -23.62 11.88 -13.81
N ILE A 84 -24.57 12.72 -14.23
CA ILE A 84 -25.16 12.71 -15.56
C ILE A 84 -24.12 13.01 -16.63
N GLU A 85 -23.15 13.85 -16.30
CA GLU A 85 -22.08 14.29 -17.21
C GLU A 85 -21.15 13.14 -17.67
N LEU A 86 -21.10 12.06 -16.88
CA LEU A 86 -20.30 10.88 -17.22
C LEU A 86 -21.09 9.81 -17.97
N ARG A 87 -22.41 9.92 -17.97
CA ARG A 87 -23.29 8.97 -18.70
C ARG A 87 -23.14 9.18 -20.20
N GLY A 88 -22.71 8.12 -20.89
CA GLY A 88 -22.47 8.17 -22.35
C GLY A 88 -21.28 9.05 -22.72
N ALA A 89 -20.44 9.47 -21.78
CA ALA A 89 -19.22 10.21 -22.09
C ALA A 89 -18.13 9.23 -22.55
N PRO A 90 -17.72 9.29 -23.84
CA PRO A 90 -16.67 8.43 -24.36
C PRO A 90 -15.30 8.95 -23.87
N PHE A 91 -14.40 8.02 -23.52
CA PHE A 91 -13.02 8.39 -23.16
C PHE A 91 -12.02 8.05 -24.27
N ILE A 92 -11.75 6.80 -24.55
CA ILE A 92 -10.86 6.35 -25.61
C ILE A 92 -11.48 5.15 -26.30
N GLY A 93 -11.62 5.22 -27.62
CA GLY A 93 -11.94 4.15 -28.57
C GLY A 93 -12.94 3.07 -28.14
N TRP A 94 -12.63 2.35 -27.08
CA TRP A 94 -13.46 1.25 -26.57
C TRP A 94 -14.35 1.64 -25.39
N SER A 95 -14.02 2.68 -24.63
CA SER A 95 -14.81 3.14 -23.49
C SER A 95 -15.80 4.19 -23.96
N THR A 96 -17.03 3.78 -24.18
CA THR A 96 -18.13 4.63 -24.67
C THR A 96 -18.95 5.27 -23.55
N ASP A 97 -18.76 4.80 -22.31
CA ASP A 97 -19.49 5.28 -21.15
C ASP A 97 -18.63 5.16 -19.87
N LEU A 98 -18.22 6.29 -19.32
CA LEU A 98 -17.41 6.35 -18.10
C LEU A 98 -18.20 6.00 -16.84
N SER A 99 -19.53 6.03 -16.89
CA SER A 99 -20.39 5.62 -15.77
C SER A 99 -20.60 4.11 -15.72
N ALA A 100 -20.37 3.40 -16.83
CA ALA A 100 -20.43 1.96 -16.91
C ALA A 100 -19.08 1.29 -16.66
N HIS A 101 -19.09 -0.01 -16.45
CA HIS A 101 -17.85 -0.80 -16.39
C HIS A 101 -17.18 -0.87 -17.77
N ASP A 102 -15.86 -1.04 -17.79
CA ASP A 102 -15.10 -1.19 -19.04
C ASP A 102 -15.42 -2.55 -19.69
N PRO A 103 -15.98 -2.57 -20.93
CA PRO A 103 -16.40 -3.81 -21.59
C PRO A 103 -15.22 -4.78 -21.85
N PHE A 104 -14.02 -4.29 -22.00
CA PHE A 104 -12.82 -5.09 -22.25
C PHE A 104 -11.93 -5.25 -21.02
N PHE A 105 -12.31 -4.69 -19.87
CA PHE A 105 -11.57 -4.75 -18.62
C PHE A 105 -10.13 -4.19 -18.73
N VAL A 106 -9.83 -3.38 -19.74
CA VAL A 106 -8.50 -2.79 -19.94
C VAL A 106 -8.14 -1.86 -18.80
N THR A 107 -9.07 -0.99 -18.39
CA THR A 107 -8.83 -0.03 -17.31
C THR A 107 -8.58 -0.70 -15.95
N PRO A 108 -9.35 -1.73 -15.50
CA PRO A 108 -9.04 -2.45 -14.27
C PRO A 108 -7.70 -3.19 -14.31
N ILE A 109 -7.34 -3.78 -15.45
CA ILE A 109 -6.05 -4.47 -15.61
C ILE A 109 -4.89 -3.47 -15.52
N LEU A 110 -4.99 -2.32 -16.19
CA LEU A 110 -3.99 -1.25 -16.08
C LEU A 110 -3.86 -0.72 -14.66
N MET A 111 -5.00 -0.54 -13.97
CA MET A 111 -5.01 -0.14 -12.56
C MET A 111 -4.27 -1.17 -11.70
N GLY A 112 -4.57 -2.46 -11.84
CA GLY A 112 -3.90 -3.53 -11.11
C GLY A 112 -2.39 -3.58 -11.39
N ALA A 113 -1.99 -3.42 -12.65
CA ALA A 113 -0.59 -3.37 -13.04
C ALA A 113 0.15 -2.17 -12.40
N THR A 114 -0.46 -0.98 -12.42
CA THR A 114 0.12 0.22 -11.79
C THR A 114 0.18 0.08 -10.27
N MET A 115 -0.83 -0.51 -9.62
CA MET A 115 -0.81 -0.82 -8.19
C MET A 115 0.33 -1.80 -7.85
N PHE A 116 0.53 -2.83 -8.66
CA PHE A 116 1.60 -3.79 -8.45
C PHE A 116 3.00 -3.17 -8.58
N VAL A 117 3.20 -2.29 -9.58
CA VAL A 117 4.44 -1.53 -9.73
C VAL A 117 4.68 -0.64 -8.52
N GLN A 118 3.66 0.11 -8.08
CA GLN A 118 3.74 0.98 -6.91
C GLN A 118 4.05 0.18 -5.64
N GLN A 119 3.45 -1.00 -5.48
CA GLN A 119 3.71 -1.90 -4.36
C GLN A 119 5.16 -2.35 -4.31
N LYS A 120 5.75 -2.70 -5.47
CA LYS A 120 7.18 -3.07 -5.55
C LYS A 120 8.13 -1.92 -5.25
N MET A 121 7.72 -0.68 -5.52
CA MET A 121 8.52 0.51 -5.23
C MET A 121 8.43 0.94 -3.77
N THR A 122 7.40 0.50 -3.06
CA THR A 122 7.22 0.80 -1.64
C THR A 122 8.08 -0.17 -0.81
N PRO A 123 8.82 0.32 0.20
CA PRO A 123 9.60 -0.54 1.08
C PRO A 123 8.71 -1.60 1.73
N SER A 124 9.12 -2.85 1.64
CA SER A 124 8.35 -3.95 2.19
C SER A 124 8.34 -3.90 3.71
N VAL A 125 7.20 -4.23 4.29
CA VAL A 125 7.03 -4.44 5.72
C VAL A 125 7.83 -5.67 6.15
N ALA A 126 8.39 -5.64 7.35
CA ALA A 126 9.31 -6.67 7.81
C ALA A 126 8.68 -8.07 7.99
N ASP A 127 7.37 -8.15 8.17
CA ASP A 127 6.68 -9.44 8.33
C ASP A 127 6.45 -10.12 6.95
N PRO A 128 7.01 -11.34 6.72
CA PRO A 128 6.84 -12.05 5.46
C PRO A 128 5.38 -12.45 5.18
N MET A 129 4.56 -12.62 6.21
CA MET A 129 3.13 -12.90 6.03
C MET A 129 2.38 -11.66 5.54
N GLN A 130 2.65 -10.51 6.16
CA GLN A 130 2.08 -9.24 5.77
C GLN A 130 2.54 -8.84 4.35
N ALA A 131 3.80 -9.09 4.01
CA ALA A 131 4.32 -8.86 2.66
C ALA A 131 3.58 -9.66 1.59
N LYS A 132 3.24 -10.93 1.87
CA LYS A 132 2.42 -11.76 0.97
C LYS A 132 1.00 -11.22 0.81
N ILE A 133 0.35 -10.84 1.91
CA ILE A 133 -1.00 -10.25 1.88
C ILE A 133 -0.98 -8.95 1.06
N MET A 134 -0.01 -8.09 1.29
CA MET A 134 0.14 -6.84 0.53
C MET A 134 0.41 -7.10 -0.96
N MET A 135 1.19 -8.12 -1.30
CA MET A 135 1.44 -8.48 -2.70
C MET A 135 0.19 -9.01 -3.41
N PHE A 136 -0.71 -9.68 -2.67
CA PHE A 136 -1.95 -10.21 -3.22
C PHE A 136 -3.06 -9.14 -3.31
N MET A 137 -2.95 -8.06 -2.53
CA MET A 137 -3.95 -6.97 -2.46
C MET A 137 -4.28 -6.34 -3.83
N PRO A 138 -3.31 -5.99 -4.71
CA PRO A 138 -3.63 -5.43 -6.03
C PRO A 138 -4.51 -6.35 -6.88
N LEU A 139 -4.27 -7.67 -6.81
CA LEU A 139 -5.06 -8.65 -7.56
C LEU A 139 -6.50 -8.73 -7.03
N MET A 140 -6.67 -8.73 -5.71
CA MET A 140 -7.98 -8.70 -5.08
C MET A 140 -8.76 -7.43 -5.44
N PHE A 141 -8.10 -6.26 -5.37
CA PHE A 141 -8.70 -4.98 -5.74
C PHE A 141 -9.09 -4.93 -7.22
N THR A 142 -8.23 -5.43 -8.11
CA THR A 142 -8.54 -5.52 -9.54
C THR A 142 -9.80 -6.34 -9.77
N GLY A 143 -9.90 -7.52 -9.15
CA GLY A 143 -11.09 -8.37 -9.26
C GLY A 143 -12.36 -7.71 -8.72
N MET A 144 -12.26 -7.03 -7.58
CA MET A 144 -13.41 -6.32 -6.97
C MET A 144 -13.88 -5.15 -7.83
N LEU A 145 -12.97 -4.42 -8.47
CA LEU A 145 -13.27 -3.22 -9.24
C LEU A 145 -13.50 -3.50 -10.74
N MET A 146 -13.53 -4.76 -11.16
CA MET A 146 -13.87 -5.13 -12.56
C MET A 146 -15.23 -4.60 -13.00
N TRP A 147 -16.19 -4.55 -12.09
CA TRP A 147 -17.57 -4.07 -12.35
C TRP A 147 -17.79 -2.62 -11.90
N ALA A 148 -16.76 -1.95 -11.44
CA ALA A 148 -16.85 -0.55 -11.05
C ALA A 148 -16.94 0.36 -12.29
N PRO A 149 -17.52 1.58 -12.15
CA PRO A 149 -17.52 2.57 -13.22
C PRO A 149 -16.11 2.84 -13.73
N SER A 150 -15.94 2.82 -15.04
CA SER A 150 -14.62 2.99 -15.67
C SER A 150 -13.99 4.34 -15.35
N GLY A 151 -14.78 5.37 -15.10
CA GLY A 151 -14.30 6.68 -14.62
C GLY A 151 -13.60 6.61 -13.26
N LEU A 152 -14.11 5.80 -12.32
CA LEU A 152 -13.46 5.59 -11.02
C LEU A 152 -12.14 4.86 -11.17
N VAL A 153 -12.13 3.79 -11.96
CA VAL A 153 -10.93 2.98 -12.22
C VAL A 153 -9.86 3.79 -12.94
N LEU A 154 -10.28 4.63 -13.90
CA LEU A 154 -9.39 5.55 -14.61
C LEU A 154 -8.76 6.57 -13.66
N TYR A 155 -9.57 7.21 -12.80
CA TYR A 155 -9.07 8.14 -11.78
C TYR A 155 -8.01 7.47 -10.89
N TRP A 156 -8.27 6.23 -10.46
CA TRP A 156 -7.32 5.47 -9.64
C TRP A 156 -6.04 5.15 -10.39
N THR A 157 -6.15 4.75 -11.65
CA THR A 157 -5.01 4.48 -12.52
C THR A 157 -4.12 5.72 -12.68
N VAL A 158 -4.72 6.88 -12.97
CA VAL A 158 -3.99 8.15 -13.08
C VAL A 158 -3.34 8.54 -11.75
N SER A 159 -4.04 8.34 -10.64
CA SER A 159 -3.50 8.60 -9.29
C SER A 159 -2.29 7.70 -8.98
N ASN A 160 -2.33 6.42 -9.37
CA ASN A 160 -1.22 5.49 -9.21
C ASN A 160 -0.02 5.91 -10.08
N LEU A 161 -0.26 6.28 -11.34
CA LEU A 161 0.79 6.76 -12.24
C LEU A 161 1.46 8.02 -11.69
N TRP A 162 0.67 8.95 -11.14
CA TRP A 162 1.19 10.14 -10.47
C TRP A 162 2.07 9.77 -9.27
N ALA A 163 1.58 8.86 -8.41
CA ALA A 163 2.32 8.39 -7.23
C ALA A 163 3.62 7.68 -7.62
N ILE A 164 3.62 6.86 -8.68
CA ILE A 164 4.82 6.22 -9.23
C ILE A 164 5.80 7.29 -9.72
N GLY A 165 5.34 8.27 -10.50
CA GLY A 165 6.16 9.37 -10.97
C GLY A 165 6.80 10.16 -9.82
N GLN A 166 6.00 10.51 -8.81
CA GLN A 166 6.47 11.19 -7.60
C GLN A 166 7.51 10.34 -6.86
N GLN A 167 7.29 9.04 -6.72
CA GLN A 167 8.23 8.12 -6.05
C GLN A 167 9.55 8.02 -6.81
N VAL A 168 9.51 7.94 -8.15
CA VAL A 168 10.73 7.92 -8.99
C VAL A 168 11.53 9.20 -8.82
N VAL A 169 10.87 10.36 -8.86
CA VAL A 169 11.53 11.66 -8.65
C VAL A 169 12.13 11.75 -7.25
N THR A 170 11.37 11.36 -6.22
CA THR A 170 11.85 11.37 -4.85
C THR A 170 13.05 10.46 -4.66
N ASN A 171 13.01 9.25 -5.24
CA ASN A 171 14.13 8.30 -5.16
C ASN A 171 15.39 8.81 -5.87
N ARG A 172 15.22 9.60 -6.95
CA ARG A 172 16.37 10.22 -7.65
C ARG A 172 16.97 11.40 -6.89
N LEU A 173 16.12 12.20 -6.22
CA LEU A 173 16.58 13.41 -5.52
C LEU A 173 17.11 13.14 -4.12
N ILE A 174 16.50 12.21 -3.39
CA ILE A 174 16.82 11.95 -1.96
C ILE A 174 17.56 10.62 -1.80
N GLY A 175 17.58 9.79 -2.84
CA GLY A 175 18.07 8.42 -2.82
C GLY A 175 16.95 7.41 -2.52
N PRO A 176 17.15 6.14 -2.92
CA PRO A 176 16.21 5.08 -2.61
C PRO A 176 16.13 4.89 -1.09
N PRO A 177 14.98 4.46 -0.56
CA PRO A 177 14.86 4.13 0.85
C PRO A 177 15.94 3.13 1.23
N PRO A 178 16.59 3.27 2.41
CA PRO A 178 17.70 2.43 2.81
C PRO A 178 17.27 0.95 2.77
N GLN A 179 17.74 0.25 1.73
CA GLN A 179 17.67 -1.19 1.69
C GLN A 179 18.76 -1.68 2.64
N HIS A 180 18.40 -1.96 3.89
CA HIS A 180 19.31 -2.64 4.78
C HIS A 180 19.58 -4.03 4.24
N SER A 181 20.65 -4.16 3.46
CA SER A 181 21.26 -5.46 3.18
C SER A 181 21.66 -6.04 4.53
N VAL A 182 20.92 -7.01 4.99
CA VAL A 182 21.27 -7.78 6.18
C VAL A 182 22.52 -8.57 5.83
N ARG A 183 23.68 -8.08 6.20
CA ARG A 183 24.88 -8.93 6.25
C ARG A 183 24.59 -10.06 7.23
N PRO A 184 24.79 -11.33 6.81
CA PRO A 184 24.60 -12.44 7.72
C PRO A 184 25.50 -12.29 8.95
N PRO A 185 25.11 -12.78 10.13
CA PRO A 185 25.84 -12.64 11.39
C PRO A 185 27.27 -13.19 11.37
N ALA A 186 27.63 -14.02 10.37
CA ALA A 186 28.94 -14.65 10.23
C ALA A 186 30.09 -13.72 9.81
N GLU A 187 29.82 -12.48 9.39
CA GLU A 187 30.86 -11.53 8.96
C GLU A 187 31.17 -10.43 10.02
N ARG A 188 30.74 -10.61 11.25
CA ARG A 188 31.09 -9.72 12.36
C ARG A 188 32.13 -10.39 13.28
N GLN A 189 33.24 -10.82 12.73
CA GLN A 189 34.47 -11.09 13.53
C GLN A 189 35.52 -10.05 13.24
#